data_dee7138f6a93a2fba23167a1c18d8111
#
_entry.id   dee7138f6a93a2fba23167a1c18d8111
#
_cell.length_a   1.000
_cell.length_b   1.000
_cell.length_c   1.000
_cell.angle_alpha   90.00
_cell.angle_beta   90.00
_cell.angle_gamma   90.00
#
_symmetry.space_group_name_H-M   'P 1'
#
loop_
_entity.id
_entity.type
_entity.pdbx_description
1 polymer ?
#
loop_
_entity_poly.entity_id
_entity_poly.type
_entity_poly.pdbx_seq_one_letter_code
_entity_poly.pdbx_strand_id
1 'polypeptide(L)'
;MERNFEVNHYLKTLAAEIIIGHWDGHAYNKNNFYLYRQPSSGKFVFIEYDLDNTFGIDWFSIDWANRDLNEWHETNRPLVERLLEIPYYKDVFNAHLDTLLTDLDTSNWYSLLESQQNLIKSAVQSDTYYRKDYGFQFSDFLDALDNNYGAHVKMGLAEYLDGWTHS
;
A
#
# COMPACT_ATOMS: atom_id res chain seq x y z
N MET A 1 18.63 -7.18 16.47
CA MET A 1 18.30 -6.66 15.12
C MET A 1 18.48 -5.14 15.04
N GLU A 2 17.98 -4.36 15.96
CA GLU A 2 18.02 -2.87 16.01
C GLU A 2 19.40 -2.25 15.92
N ARG A 3 20.47 -2.99 16.24
CA ARG A 3 21.85 -2.54 16.11
C ARG A 3 22.24 -2.23 14.66
N ASN A 4 21.67 -2.96 13.71
CA ASN A 4 22.06 -2.92 12.29
C ASN A 4 20.90 -2.60 11.35
N PHE A 5 19.66 -2.48 11.86
CA PHE A 5 18.46 -2.29 11.05
C PHE A 5 17.47 -1.37 11.76
N GLU A 6 16.84 -0.48 11.03
CA GLU A 6 15.81 0.44 11.54
C GLU A 6 14.46 -0.27 11.64
N VAL A 7 14.31 -1.09 12.70
CA VAL A 7 13.15 -1.98 12.88
C VAL A 7 11.84 -1.21 12.98
N ASN A 8 11.80 -0.13 13.77
CA ASN A 8 10.56 0.65 13.92
C ASN A 8 10.12 1.30 12.59
N HIS A 9 11.07 1.79 11.80
CA HIS A 9 10.77 2.30 10.46
C HIS A 9 10.18 1.20 9.57
N TYR A 10 10.80 0.02 9.56
CA TYR A 10 10.29 -1.12 8.79
C TYR A 10 8.87 -1.53 9.20
N LEU A 11 8.58 -1.62 10.50
CA LEU A 11 7.25 -2.00 10.99
C LEU A 11 6.18 -0.97 10.62
N LYS A 12 6.53 0.32 10.62
CA LYS A 12 5.65 1.38 10.14
C LYS A 12 5.40 1.28 8.64
N THR A 13 6.44 1.07 7.85
CA THR A 13 6.33 0.86 6.39
C THR A 13 5.49 -0.38 6.09
N LEU A 14 5.73 -1.50 6.77
CA LEU A 14 4.95 -2.72 6.63
C LEU A 14 3.46 -2.49 6.92
N ALA A 15 3.13 -1.76 7.99
CA ALA A 15 1.76 -1.43 8.31
C ALA A 15 1.10 -0.58 7.20
N ALA A 16 1.82 0.40 6.66
CA ALA A 16 1.33 1.22 5.56
C ALA A 16 1.13 0.40 4.27
N GLU A 17 2.10 -0.45 3.89
CA GLU A 17 1.99 -1.34 2.72
C GLU A 17 0.78 -2.27 2.82
N ILE A 18 0.50 -2.80 4.02
CA ILE A 18 -0.65 -3.68 4.26
C ILE A 18 -1.97 -2.91 4.10
N ILE A 19 -2.10 -1.72 4.71
CA ILE A 19 -3.33 -0.92 4.62
C ILE A 19 -3.65 -0.50 3.19
N ILE A 20 -2.64 -0.12 2.40
CA ILE A 20 -2.87 0.22 0.99
C ILE A 20 -2.98 -1.01 0.08
N GLY A 21 -2.82 -2.20 0.62
CA GLY A 21 -2.92 -3.45 -0.14
C GLY A 21 -1.77 -3.71 -1.11
N HIS A 22 -0.54 -3.29 -0.75
CA HIS A 22 0.64 -3.46 -1.60
C HIS A 22 1.13 -4.91 -1.61
N TRP A 23 0.46 -5.75 -2.40
CA TRP A 23 0.81 -7.16 -2.50
C TRP A 23 2.10 -7.44 -3.30
N ASP A 24 2.50 -6.54 -4.20
CA ASP A 24 3.74 -6.70 -4.97
C ASP A 24 4.99 -6.22 -4.21
N GLY A 25 4.85 -5.96 -2.91
CA GLY A 25 5.93 -5.62 -2.01
C GLY A 25 6.65 -6.81 -1.39
N HIS A 26 7.54 -6.52 -0.44
CA HIS A 26 8.35 -7.53 0.26
C HIS A 26 7.51 -8.56 1.00
N ALA A 27 6.45 -8.14 1.68
CA ALA A 27 5.67 -9.00 2.57
C ALA A 27 4.91 -10.10 1.82
N TYR A 28 4.46 -9.85 0.60
CA TYR A 28 3.73 -10.84 -0.18
C TYR A 28 4.56 -11.39 -1.34
N ASN A 29 4.93 -10.58 -2.33
CA ASN A 29 5.57 -11.05 -3.58
C ASN A 29 7.12 -11.03 -3.58
N LYS A 30 7.78 -10.59 -2.50
CA LYS A 30 9.27 -10.47 -2.37
C LYS A 30 9.89 -9.50 -3.37
N ASN A 31 9.17 -8.48 -3.77
CA ASN A 31 9.56 -7.54 -4.79
C ASN A 31 9.53 -6.10 -4.26
N ASN A 32 9.88 -5.15 -5.10
CA ASN A 32 9.65 -3.72 -4.93
C ASN A 32 10.12 -3.12 -3.61
N PHE A 33 11.37 -3.40 -3.23
CA PHE A 33 12.00 -2.75 -2.08
C PHE A 33 13.51 -2.62 -2.26
N TYR A 34 14.09 -1.71 -1.47
CA TYR A 34 15.53 -1.54 -1.33
C TYR A 34 15.95 -1.61 0.14
N LEU A 35 17.18 -2.06 0.36
CA LEU A 35 17.87 -1.91 1.64
C LEU A 35 19.02 -0.93 1.47
N TYR A 36 18.92 0.21 2.12
CA TYR A 36 19.92 1.26 2.08
C TYR A 36 20.67 1.34 3.40
N ARG A 37 22.00 1.24 3.36
CA ARG A 37 22.81 1.43 4.55
C ARG A 37 23.06 2.91 4.78
N GLN A 38 22.42 3.47 5.81
CA GLN A 38 22.52 4.88 6.16
C GLN A 38 23.93 5.22 6.71
N PRO A 39 24.68 6.13 6.10
CA PRO A 39 26.05 6.42 6.53
C PRO A 39 26.16 6.98 7.96
N SER A 40 25.17 7.75 8.40
CA SER A 40 25.17 8.43 9.71
C SER A 40 24.97 7.47 10.88
N SER A 41 24.13 6.43 10.73
CA SER A 41 23.83 5.46 11.79
C SER A 41 24.53 4.11 11.57
N GLY A 42 24.95 3.81 10.34
CA GLY A 42 25.47 2.50 9.94
C GLY A 42 24.41 1.42 9.83
N LYS A 43 23.13 1.74 10.07
CA LYS A 43 22.01 0.80 9.98
C LYS A 43 21.44 0.69 8.58
N PHE A 44 20.83 -0.43 8.29
CA PHE A 44 20.00 -0.59 7.09
C PHE A 44 18.61 0.00 7.34
N VAL A 45 18.14 0.75 6.34
CA VAL A 45 16.77 1.27 6.23
C VAL A 45 16.08 0.53 5.11
N PHE A 46 14.87 0.09 5.34
CA PHE A 46 13.98 -0.45 4.32
C PHE A 46 13.33 0.71 3.56
N ILE A 47 13.30 0.63 2.25
CA ILE A 47 12.69 1.62 1.36
C ILE A 47 11.76 0.87 0.43
N GLU A 48 10.50 1.21 0.48
CA GLU A 48 9.47 0.73 -0.45
C GLU A 48 9.70 1.31 -1.85
N TYR A 49 9.25 0.57 -2.85
CA TYR A 49 9.38 0.96 -4.26
C TYR A 49 8.18 0.43 -5.05
N ASP A 50 7.79 1.15 -6.11
CA ASP A 50 6.79 0.71 -7.10
C ASP A 50 5.44 0.33 -6.47
N LEU A 51 4.75 1.32 -5.93
CA LEU A 51 3.47 1.16 -5.22
C LEU A 51 2.24 1.18 -6.17
N ASP A 52 2.39 0.82 -7.43
CA ASP A 52 1.33 0.84 -8.42
C ASP A 52 0.28 -0.27 -8.21
N ASN A 53 0.70 -1.42 -7.66
CA ASN A 53 -0.17 -2.56 -7.35
C ASN A 53 -0.74 -2.46 -5.93
N THR A 54 -1.60 -1.47 -5.72
CA THR A 54 -2.23 -1.12 -4.44
C THR A 54 -3.72 -0.85 -4.59
N PHE A 55 -4.42 -0.56 -3.49
CA PHE A 55 -5.82 -0.13 -3.45
C PHE A 55 -6.78 -1.04 -4.23
N GLY A 56 -6.65 -2.36 -4.03
CA GLY A 56 -7.55 -3.34 -4.63
C GLY A 56 -7.22 -3.74 -6.08
N ILE A 57 -6.08 -3.31 -6.62
CA ILE A 57 -5.55 -3.91 -7.85
C ILE A 57 -5.20 -5.37 -7.58
N ASP A 58 -5.67 -6.28 -8.44
CA ASP A 58 -5.53 -7.72 -8.22
C ASP A 58 -5.19 -8.50 -9.48
N TRP A 59 -4.22 -9.43 -9.34
CA TRP A 59 -3.78 -10.35 -10.37
C TRP A 59 -3.96 -11.83 -9.99
N PHE A 60 -4.40 -12.10 -8.73
CA PHE A 60 -4.41 -13.44 -8.15
C PHE A 60 -5.81 -13.94 -7.74
N SER A 61 -6.84 -13.15 -7.98
CA SER A 61 -8.21 -13.39 -7.48
C SER A 61 -8.28 -13.40 -5.95
N ILE A 62 -7.53 -12.46 -5.33
CA ILE A 62 -7.50 -12.24 -3.88
C ILE A 62 -8.23 -10.95 -3.56
N ASP A 63 -9.02 -10.98 -2.51
CA ASP A 63 -9.64 -9.78 -1.95
C ASP A 63 -8.64 -9.10 -0.99
N TRP A 64 -7.91 -8.14 -1.52
CA TRP A 64 -6.89 -7.41 -0.77
C TRP A 64 -7.48 -6.46 0.27
N ALA A 65 -8.70 -5.98 0.05
CA ALA A 65 -9.37 -5.06 0.97
C ALA A 65 -9.85 -5.74 2.26
N ASN A 66 -10.15 -7.04 2.20
CA ASN A 66 -10.66 -7.82 3.35
C ASN A 66 -9.66 -8.86 3.86
N ARG A 67 -8.40 -8.80 3.43
CA ARG A 67 -7.36 -9.73 3.91
C ARG A 67 -6.98 -9.39 5.35
N ASP A 68 -6.83 -10.43 6.21
CA ASP A 68 -6.42 -10.26 7.61
C ASP A 68 -5.06 -9.54 7.70
N LEU A 69 -5.04 -8.43 8.41
CA LEU A 69 -3.86 -7.58 8.58
C LEU A 69 -2.69 -8.30 9.29
N ASN A 70 -3.00 -9.25 10.17
CA ASN A 70 -2.00 -10.05 10.90
C ASN A 70 -1.48 -11.24 10.10
N GLU A 71 -2.23 -11.68 9.08
CA GLU A 71 -1.89 -12.81 8.21
C GLU A 71 -1.66 -12.35 6.76
N TRP A 72 -1.28 -11.10 6.58
CA TRP A 72 -1.08 -10.49 5.27
C TRP A 72 0.06 -11.15 4.49
N HIS A 73 1.18 -11.42 5.16
CA HIS A 73 2.38 -11.89 4.49
C HIS A 73 2.25 -13.34 4.00
N GLU A 74 2.93 -13.63 2.91
CA GLU A 74 3.13 -15.00 2.43
C GLU A 74 4.20 -15.73 3.26
N THR A 75 4.22 -17.06 3.14
CA THR A 75 5.24 -17.92 3.76
C THR A 75 6.66 -17.58 3.27
N ASN A 76 7.66 -17.94 4.07
CA ASN A 76 9.06 -17.64 3.78
C ASN A 76 9.38 -16.12 3.65
N ARG A 77 8.86 -15.36 4.60
CA ARG A 77 9.15 -13.94 4.82
C ARG A 77 9.87 -13.75 6.16
N PRO A 78 11.11 -14.23 6.29
CA PRO A 78 11.77 -14.32 7.60
C PRO A 78 11.91 -12.97 8.31
N LEU A 79 11.97 -11.85 7.60
CA LEU A 79 12.02 -10.53 8.22
C LEU A 79 10.69 -10.20 8.91
N VAL A 80 9.55 -10.42 8.24
CA VAL A 80 8.21 -10.23 8.81
C VAL A 80 7.97 -11.24 9.93
N GLU A 81 8.10 -12.53 9.62
CA GLU A 81 7.79 -13.63 10.53
C GLU A 81 8.57 -13.50 11.85
N ARG A 82 9.90 -13.30 11.78
CA ARG A 82 10.76 -13.20 12.97
C ARG A 82 10.54 -11.96 13.81
N LEU A 83 10.11 -10.85 13.19
CA LEU A 83 9.76 -9.65 13.94
C LEU A 83 8.41 -9.83 14.64
N LEU A 84 7.38 -10.30 13.94
CA LEU A 84 6.05 -10.44 14.50
C LEU A 84 5.91 -11.61 15.48
N GLU A 85 6.85 -12.59 15.50
CA GLU A 85 6.98 -13.59 16.57
C GLU A 85 7.39 -12.98 17.93
N ILE A 86 8.02 -11.79 17.93
CA ILE A 86 8.46 -11.13 19.17
C ILE A 86 7.34 -10.19 19.64
N PRO A 87 6.74 -10.44 20.84
CA PRO A 87 5.58 -9.68 21.30
C PRO A 87 5.77 -8.17 21.26
N TYR A 88 6.91 -7.66 21.69
CA TYR A 88 7.23 -6.23 21.63
C TYR A 88 7.12 -5.64 20.21
N TYR A 89 7.65 -6.31 19.20
CA TYR A 89 7.58 -5.82 17.84
C TYR A 89 6.19 -5.98 17.23
N LYS A 90 5.46 -7.01 17.62
CA LYS A 90 4.06 -7.17 17.26
C LYS A 90 3.20 -6.04 17.83
N ASP A 91 3.41 -5.66 19.09
CA ASP A 91 2.72 -4.53 19.71
C ASP A 91 3.04 -3.20 19.01
N VAL A 92 4.31 -2.98 18.64
CA VAL A 92 4.73 -1.79 17.85
C VAL A 92 4.07 -1.77 16.48
N PHE A 93 4.01 -2.90 15.79
CA PHE A 93 3.34 -3.03 14.50
C PHE A 93 1.84 -2.74 14.61
N ASN A 94 1.16 -3.32 15.59
CA ASN A 94 -0.27 -3.06 15.84
C ASN A 94 -0.53 -1.58 16.18
N ALA A 95 0.34 -0.94 16.96
CA ALA A 95 0.22 0.48 17.25
C ALA A 95 0.36 1.36 15.99
N HIS A 96 1.17 0.95 15.01
CA HIS A 96 1.24 1.63 13.71
C HIS A 96 -0.03 1.41 12.88
N LEU A 97 -0.58 0.18 12.88
CA LEU A 97 -1.87 -0.10 12.22
C LEU A 97 -2.99 0.76 12.83
N ASP A 98 -3.14 0.76 14.16
CA ASP A 98 -4.16 1.55 14.86
C ASP A 98 -4.05 3.05 14.55
N THR A 99 -2.82 3.58 14.48
CA THR A 99 -2.59 4.98 14.13
C THR A 99 -3.04 5.27 12.70
N LEU A 100 -2.67 4.44 11.74
CA LEU A 100 -3.02 4.62 10.33
C LEU A 100 -4.52 4.47 10.10
N LEU A 101 -5.17 3.50 10.73
CA LEU A 101 -6.63 3.32 10.66
C LEU A 101 -7.37 4.51 11.27
N THR A 102 -6.90 5.03 12.41
CA THR A 102 -7.46 6.25 13.02
C THR A 102 -7.31 7.47 12.10
N ASP A 103 -6.15 7.62 11.46
CA ASP A 103 -5.91 8.70 10.51
C ASP A 103 -6.81 8.57 9.27
N LEU A 104 -7.07 7.35 8.80
CA LEU A 104 -8.02 7.08 7.72
C LEU A 104 -9.45 7.47 8.10
N ASP A 105 -9.94 7.03 9.26
CA ASP A 105 -11.31 7.29 9.72
C ASP A 105 -11.58 8.80 9.93
N THR A 106 -10.58 9.56 10.38
CA THR A 106 -10.72 11.00 10.66
C THR A 106 -10.45 11.91 9.46
N SER A 107 -9.91 11.37 8.37
CA SER A 107 -9.50 12.14 7.20
C SER A 107 -10.60 12.19 6.14
N ASN A 108 -10.74 13.33 5.46
CA ASN A 108 -11.62 13.46 4.30
C ASN A 108 -10.89 12.96 3.03
N TRP A 109 -10.67 11.66 2.93
CA TRP A 109 -9.95 11.02 1.83
C TRP A 109 -10.58 11.27 0.48
N TYR A 110 -11.91 11.23 0.38
CA TYR A 110 -12.59 11.44 -0.88
C TYR A 110 -12.28 12.82 -1.47
N SER A 111 -12.42 13.88 -0.66
CA SER A 111 -12.08 15.24 -1.12
C SER A 111 -10.60 15.39 -1.47
N LEU A 112 -9.72 14.72 -0.76
CA LEU A 112 -8.30 14.72 -1.07
C LEU A 112 -8.03 14.05 -2.43
N LEU A 113 -8.57 12.85 -2.65
CA LEU A 113 -8.42 12.09 -3.89
C LEU A 113 -9.02 12.87 -5.08
N GLU A 114 -10.23 13.42 -4.92
CA GLU A 114 -10.88 14.25 -5.95
C GLU A 114 -10.03 15.49 -6.29
N SER A 115 -9.47 16.14 -5.28
CA SER A 115 -8.59 17.30 -5.47
C SER A 115 -7.32 16.92 -6.25
N GLN A 116 -6.69 15.80 -5.95
CA GLN A 116 -5.52 15.31 -6.66
C GLN A 116 -5.86 14.87 -8.08
N GLN A 117 -6.98 14.17 -8.27
CA GLN A 117 -7.47 13.82 -9.61
C GLN A 117 -7.70 15.07 -10.47
N ASN A 118 -8.34 16.09 -9.92
CA ASN A 118 -8.57 17.35 -10.62
C ASN A 118 -7.27 18.09 -10.95
N LEU A 119 -6.26 18.02 -10.08
CA LEU A 119 -4.96 18.65 -10.30
C LEU A 119 -4.25 18.08 -11.54
N ILE A 120 -4.30 16.75 -11.74
CA ILE A 120 -3.59 16.08 -12.84
C ILE A 120 -4.47 15.85 -14.09
N LYS A 121 -5.77 16.09 -14.02
CA LYS A 121 -6.78 15.77 -15.04
C LYS A 121 -6.41 16.25 -16.45
N SER A 122 -5.94 17.48 -16.60
CA SER A 122 -5.58 18.02 -17.91
C SER A 122 -4.30 17.37 -18.47
N ALA A 123 -3.38 17.02 -17.61
CA ALA A 123 -2.15 16.32 -18.00
C ALA A 123 -2.48 14.91 -18.51
N VAL A 124 -3.31 14.13 -17.77
CA VAL A 124 -3.75 12.80 -18.19
C VAL A 124 -4.54 12.86 -19.51
N GLN A 125 -5.44 13.85 -19.66
CA GLN A 125 -6.23 14.02 -20.89
C GLN A 125 -5.36 14.27 -22.12
N SER A 126 -4.25 14.99 -21.95
CA SER A 126 -3.31 15.32 -23.04
C SER A 126 -2.21 14.29 -23.24
N ASP A 127 -2.07 13.30 -22.34
CA ASP A 127 -1.05 12.27 -22.43
C ASP A 127 -1.36 11.30 -23.57
N THR A 128 -0.52 11.33 -24.61
CA THR A 128 -0.64 10.45 -25.78
C THR A 128 -0.15 9.03 -25.51
N TYR A 129 0.54 8.79 -24.38
CA TYR A 129 1.09 7.49 -23.98
C TYR A 129 0.17 6.74 -23.03
N TYR A 130 -0.70 7.40 -22.30
CA TYR A 130 -1.59 6.79 -21.30
C TYR A 130 -2.36 5.57 -21.83
N ARG A 131 -2.85 5.64 -23.08
CA ARG A 131 -3.56 4.52 -23.72
C ARG A 131 -2.67 3.35 -24.15
N LYS A 132 -1.35 3.51 -24.15
CA LYS A 132 -0.41 2.50 -24.59
C LYS A 132 -0.02 1.55 -23.47
N ASP A 133 -0.28 1.95 -22.24
CA ASP A 133 -0.11 1.14 -21.07
C ASP A 133 -1.47 0.51 -20.69
N TYR A 134 -1.55 -0.80 -20.70
CA TYR A 134 -2.76 -1.61 -20.42
C TYR A 134 -4.06 -1.18 -21.13
N GLY A 135 -4.02 -0.26 -22.06
CA GLY A 135 -5.17 0.21 -22.84
C GLY A 135 -6.13 1.15 -22.10
N PHE A 136 -5.74 1.69 -20.96
CA PHE A 136 -6.55 2.63 -20.18
C PHE A 136 -6.97 3.87 -21.00
N GLN A 137 -8.21 4.30 -20.79
CA GLN A 137 -8.77 5.48 -21.43
C GLN A 137 -8.91 6.61 -20.40
N PHE A 138 -9.07 7.84 -20.89
CA PHE A 138 -9.33 8.97 -20.00
C PHE A 138 -10.61 8.83 -19.18
N SER A 139 -11.63 8.11 -19.68
CA SER A 139 -12.81 7.73 -18.91
C SER A 139 -12.45 6.88 -17.69
N ASP A 140 -11.53 5.93 -17.83
CA ASP A 140 -11.12 5.06 -16.72
C ASP A 140 -10.43 5.87 -15.61
N PHE A 141 -9.64 6.88 -15.99
CA PHE A 141 -9.08 7.84 -15.03
C PHE A 141 -10.16 8.63 -14.29
N LEU A 142 -11.23 9.06 -14.98
CA LEU A 142 -12.32 9.80 -14.34
C LEU A 142 -13.13 8.92 -13.38
N ASP A 143 -13.28 7.64 -13.72
CA ASP A 143 -14.06 6.68 -12.95
C ASP A 143 -13.26 6.03 -11.82
N ALA A 144 -11.93 6.18 -11.77
CA ALA A 144 -11.03 5.47 -10.87
C ALA A 144 -11.27 5.71 -9.36
N LEU A 145 -11.95 6.79 -8.99
CA LEU A 145 -12.30 7.04 -7.58
C LEU A 145 -13.43 6.12 -7.10
N ASP A 146 -14.45 5.89 -7.94
CA ASP A 146 -15.72 5.32 -7.50
C ASP A 146 -16.00 3.93 -8.09
N ASN A 147 -15.27 3.53 -9.13
CA ASN A 147 -15.63 2.35 -9.89
C ASN A 147 -14.47 1.38 -10.14
N ASN A 148 -14.81 0.10 -10.19
CA ASN A 148 -13.95 -0.91 -10.75
C ASN A 148 -13.91 -0.80 -12.29
N TYR A 149 -12.81 -1.24 -12.90
CA TYR A 149 -12.72 -1.32 -14.36
C TYR A 149 -11.65 -2.31 -14.82
N GLY A 150 -11.84 -2.86 -16.02
CA GLY A 150 -10.92 -3.86 -16.57
C GLY A 150 -10.87 -5.15 -15.75
N ALA A 151 -9.81 -5.92 -15.97
CA ALA A 151 -9.65 -7.22 -15.33
C ALA A 151 -9.04 -7.14 -13.93
N HIS A 152 -8.29 -6.09 -13.64
CA HIS A 152 -7.39 -6.02 -12.48
C HIS A 152 -7.77 -4.94 -11.46
N VAL A 153 -8.48 -3.87 -11.82
CA VAL A 153 -8.99 -2.87 -10.87
C VAL A 153 -10.33 -3.34 -10.34
N LYS A 154 -10.35 -3.89 -9.14
CA LYS A 154 -11.52 -4.59 -8.57
C LYS A 154 -12.49 -3.66 -7.86
N MET A 155 -12.04 -2.48 -7.45
CA MET A 155 -12.86 -1.46 -6.78
C MET A 155 -12.31 -0.06 -7.03
N GLY A 156 -13.10 0.97 -6.78
CA GLY A 156 -12.65 2.36 -6.80
C GLY A 156 -11.73 2.66 -5.60
N LEU A 157 -10.89 3.69 -5.73
CA LEU A 157 -9.98 4.12 -4.66
C LEU A 157 -10.74 4.50 -3.38
N ALA A 158 -11.87 5.19 -3.51
CA ALA A 158 -12.70 5.58 -2.38
C ALA A 158 -13.32 4.37 -1.69
N GLU A 159 -13.86 3.43 -2.47
CA GLU A 159 -14.44 2.18 -1.95
C GLU A 159 -13.39 1.37 -1.16
N TYR A 160 -12.16 1.28 -1.66
CA TYR A 160 -11.08 0.58 -0.96
C TYR A 160 -10.79 1.22 0.41
N LEU A 161 -10.69 2.54 0.47
CA LEU A 161 -10.39 3.25 1.72
C LEU A 161 -11.56 3.23 2.70
N ASP A 162 -12.80 3.34 2.21
CA ASP A 162 -14.01 3.26 3.04
C ASP A 162 -14.16 1.88 3.71
N GLY A 163 -13.66 0.83 3.08
CA GLY A 163 -13.64 -0.51 3.66
C GLY A 163 -12.90 -0.60 5.01
N TRP A 164 -11.90 0.24 5.24
CA TRP A 164 -11.13 0.30 6.49
C TRP A 164 -11.77 1.19 7.57
N THR A 165 -12.64 2.13 7.20
CA THR A 165 -13.25 3.10 8.14
C THR A 165 -14.45 2.53 8.90
N HIS A 166 -14.92 1.34 8.53
CA HIS A 166 -16.13 0.71 9.13
C HIS A 166 -15.86 -0.69 9.72
N SER A 167 -14.58 -1.11 9.85
CA SER A 167 -14.22 -2.45 10.35
C SER A 167 -13.74 -2.47 11.81
#